data_fa9a7a03f1d3fc6e3d888865e08cb554
#
_entry.id   fa9a7a03f1d3fc6e3d888865e08cb554
#
_cell.length_a   1.000
_cell.length_b   1.000
_cell.length_c   1.000
_cell.angle_alpha   90.00
_cell.angle_beta   90.00
_cell.angle_gamma   90.00
#
_symmetry.space_group_name_H-M   'P 1'
#
loop_
_entity.id
_entity.type
_entity.pdbx_description
1 polymer ?
#
loop_
_entity_poly.entity_id
_entity_poly.type
_entity_poly.pdbx_seq_one_letter_code
_entity_poly.pdbx_strand_id
1 'polypeptide(L)'
;MSDPREPRSAKLLAVGLAVALSATLVATAAVLVPWGAPGGLVSNAADINDYFSPAQIARSESFHDAIKWPAWLLLAVQLLVAALLVFTRLGRRLTALAQRGTSRWWLQVVMLVTLVSVATSLVTIPLGAWAHVVAVDYGLSSQSWPGWLLDRLKSVGLSVTFMSLGLLVLVWLA
;
A
#
# COMPACT_ATOMS: atom_id res chain seq x y z
N MET A 1 -4.91 32.94 15.44
CA MET A 1 -6.33 32.84 15.88
C MET A 1 -7.09 32.32 14.67
N SER A 2 -7.12 31.02 14.48
CA SER A 2 -7.72 30.33 13.34
C SER A 2 -9.21 30.07 13.65
N ASP A 3 -10.07 30.55 12.76
CA ASP A 3 -11.53 30.40 12.82
C ASP A 3 -11.90 28.91 12.84
N PRO A 4 -12.66 28.41 13.82
CA PRO A 4 -13.02 27.00 13.92
C PRO A 4 -14.21 26.59 13.04
N ARG A 5 -14.56 27.37 12.05
CA ARG A 5 -15.68 27.10 11.13
C ARG A 5 -15.16 26.72 9.75
N GLU A 6 -14.48 25.59 9.62
CA GLU A 6 -14.53 24.92 8.30
C GLU A 6 -16.01 24.68 7.98
N PRO A 7 -16.53 25.27 6.89
CA PRO A 7 -17.93 25.16 6.59
C PRO A 7 -18.26 23.67 6.37
N ARG A 8 -19.30 23.17 7.06
CA ARG A 8 -19.85 21.81 6.87
C ARG A 8 -20.01 21.44 5.39
N SER A 9 -20.23 22.44 4.55
CA SER A 9 -20.29 22.35 3.08
C SER A 9 -18.98 21.82 2.45
N ALA A 10 -17.81 22.24 2.91
CA ALA A 10 -16.53 21.78 2.35
C ALA A 10 -16.28 20.30 2.65
N LYS A 11 -16.63 19.84 3.85
CA LYS A 11 -16.54 18.40 4.21
C LYS A 11 -17.52 17.55 3.41
N LEU A 12 -18.75 18.03 3.24
CA LEU A 12 -19.75 17.33 2.42
C LEU A 12 -19.36 17.29 0.95
N LEU A 13 -18.77 18.36 0.41
CA LEU A 13 -18.23 18.39 -0.96
C LEU A 13 -17.06 17.41 -1.13
N ALA A 14 -16.12 17.37 -0.18
CA ALA A 14 -15.00 16.44 -0.22
C ALA A 14 -15.45 14.97 -0.16
N VAL A 15 -16.40 14.65 0.72
CA VAL A 15 -17.00 13.30 0.79
C VAL A 15 -17.76 12.98 -0.49
N GLY A 16 -18.57 13.92 -1.01
CA GLY A 16 -19.30 13.74 -2.26
C GLY A 16 -18.37 13.48 -3.45
N LEU A 17 -17.26 14.23 -3.54
CA LEU A 17 -16.25 14.03 -4.58
C LEU A 17 -15.55 12.67 -4.46
N ALA A 18 -15.18 12.27 -3.24
CA ALA A 18 -14.57 10.98 -3.00
C ALA A 18 -15.51 9.82 -3.38
N VAL A 19 -16.78 9.91 -3.03
CA VAL A 19 -17.80 8.91 -3.41
C VAL A 19 -17.99 8.88 -4.92
N ALA A 20 -18.07 10.04 -5.57
CA ALA A 20 -18.24 10.15 -7.03
C ALA A 20 -17.02 9.53 -7.77
N LEU A 21 -15.80 9.84 -7.34
CA LEU A 21 -14.58 9.27 -7.91
C LEU A 21 -14.51 7.75 -7.71
N SER A 22 -14.87 7.27 -6.52
CA SER A 22 -14.92 5.82 -6.25
C SER A 22 -15.98 5.12 -7.11
N ALA A 23 -17.16 5.70 -7.24
CA ALA A 23 -18.21 5.15 -8.09
C ALA A 23 -17.81 5.14 -9.58
N THR A 24 -17.15 6.21 -10.05
CA THR A 24 -16.63 6.28 -11.43
C THR A 24 -15.57 5.19 -11.65
N LEU A 25 -14.64 5.01 -10.71
CA LEU A 25 -13.62 3.98 -10.79
C LEU A 25 -14.24 2.57 -10.88
N VAL A 26 -15.21 2.27 -10.01
CA VAL A 26 -15.91 0.98 -10.00
C VAL A 26 -16.69 0.77 -11.30
N ALA A 27 -17.41 1.78 -11.77
CA ALA A 27 -18.15 1.72 -13.03
C ALA A 27 -17.20 1.51 -14.23
N THR A 28 -16.09 2.23 -14.28
CA THR A 28 -15.08 2.08 -15.32
C THR A 28 -14.45 0.68 -15.29
N ALA A 29 -14.12 0.18 -14.11
CA ALA A 29 -13.60 -1.18 -13.97
C ALA A 29 -14.64 -2.22 -14.38
N ALA A 30 -15.92 -2.06 -14.02
CA ALA A 30 -16.98 -2.97 -14.39
C ALA A 30 -17.21 -3.06 -15.92
N VAL A 31 -16.99 -1.95 -16.64
CA VAL A 31 -17.21 -1.88 -18.10
C VAL A 31 -15.96 -2.24 -18.89
N LEU A 32 -14.77 -1.79 -18.46
CA LEU A 32 -13.55 -1.94 -19.25
C LEU A 32 -12.77 -3.21 -18.94
N VAL A 33 -12.95 -3.79 -17.73
CA VAL A 33 -12.27 -5.03 -17.38
C VAL A 33 -13.07 -6.21 -17.93
N PRO A 34 -12.49 -7.06 -18.81
CA PRO A 34 -13.14 -8.28 -19.27
C PRO A 34 -13.15 -9.30 -18.13
N TRP A 35 -14.22 -9.29 -17.32
CA TRP A 35 -14.39 -10.22 -16.17
C TRP A 35 -14.60 -11.68 -16.57
N GLY A 36 -14.85 -11.95 -17.86
CA GLY A 36 -14.99 -13.29 -18.42
C GLY A 36 -13.85 -13.61 -19.36
N ALA A 37 -13.65 -14.90 -19.66
CA ALA A 37 -12.75 -15.32 -20.72
C ALA A 37 -13.17 -14.66 -22.04
N PRO A 38 -12.22 -14.15 -22.87
CA PRO A 38 -12.54 -13.63 -24.19
C PRO A 38 -13.35 -14.66 -24.97
N GLY A 39 -14.50 -14.22 -25.56
CA GLY A 39 -15.38 -15.12 -26.30
C GLY A 39 -14.64 -15.85 -27.41
N GLY A 40 -14.71 -17.17 -27.43
CA GLY A 40 -14.04 -18.04 -28.40
C GLY A 40 -12.81 -18.79 -27.88
N LEU A 41 -12.27 -18.40 -26.71
CA LEU A 41 -11.31 -19.25 -26.01
C LEU A 41 -12.14 -20.29 -25.19
N VAL A 42 -12.30 -21.46 -25.74
CA VAL A 42 -12.66 -22.60 -24.91
C VAL A 42 -11.47 -22.85 -24.01
N SER A 43 -11.53 -22.31 -22.79
CA SER A 43 -10.62 -22.71 -21.73
C SER A 43 -10.96 -24.18 -21.42
N ASN A 44 -10.39 -25.13 -22.18
CA ASN A 44 -10.12 -26.41 -21.60
C ASN A 44 -9.20 -26.10 -20.42
N ALA A 45 -9.77 -26.14 -19.23
CA ALA A 45 -8.95 -26.03 -18.01
C ALA A 45 -7.93 -27.16 -18.12
N ALA A 46 -6.69 -26.80 -18.47
CA ALA A 46 -5.62 -27.79 -18.54
C ALA A 46 -5.55 -28.43 -17.14
N ASP A 47 -5.55 -29.75 -17.10
CA ASP A 47 -5.41 -30.41 -15.80
C ASP A 47 -4.02 -30.05 -15.27
N ILE A 48 -3.99 -29.46 -14.09
CA ILE A 48 -2.73 -29.07 -13.45
C ILE A 48 -1.75 -30.24 -13.30
N ASN A 49 -2.31 -31.47 -13.21
CA ASN A 49 -1.52 -32.70 -13.09
C ASN A 49 -0.82 -33.09 -14.38
N ASP A 50 -1.23 -32.56 -15.56
CA ASP A 50 -0.55 -32.77 -16.83
C ASP A 50 0.77 -32.00 -16.93
N TYR A 51 0.92 -30.92 -16.15
CA TYR A 51 2.06 -29.99 -16.22
C TYR A 51 2.94 -30.01 -14.99
N PHE A 52 2.38 -30.35 -13.83
CA PHE A 52 3.09 -30.32 -12.56
C PHE A 52 2.98 -31.66 -11.83
N SER A 53 4.07 -32.10 -11.24
CA SER A 53 4.04 -33.27 -10.38
C SER A 53 3.22 -33.02 -9.10
N PRO A 54 2.62 -34.04 -8.50
CA PRO A 54 1.92 -33.91 -7.22
C PRO A 54 2.76 -33.27 -6.11
N ALA A 55 4.07 -33.52 -6.11
CA ALA A 55 5.01 -32.92 -5.17
C ALA A 55 5.18 -31.39 -5.38
N GLN A 56 5.16 -30.93 -6.63
CA GLN A 56 5.20 -29.49 -6.94
C GLN A 56 3.91 -28.79 -6.54
N ILE A 57 2.77 -29.41 -6.77
CA ILE A 57 1.45 -28.90 -6.36
C ILE A 57 1.39 -28.78 -4.85
N ALA A 58 1.72 -29.85 -4.11
CA ALA A 58 1.72 -29.85 -2.66
C ALA A 58 2.68 -28.80 -2.08
N ARG A 59 3.86 -28.56 -2.71
CA ARG A 59 4.79 -27.52 -2.31
C ARG A 59 4.21 -26.11 -2.53
N SER A 60 3.50 -25.90 -3.64
CA SER A 60 2.84 -24.62 -3.93
C SER A 60 1.73 -24.32 -2.93
N GLU A 61 0.92 -25.31 -2.58
CA GLU A 61 -0.14 -25.19 -1.58
C GLU A 61 0.44 -24.88 -0.19
N SER A 62 1.48 -25.60 0.23
CA SER A 62 2.14 -25.37 1.52
C SER A 62 2.79 -23.98 1.60
N PHE A 63 3.35 -23.48 0.49
CA PHE A 63 3.84 -22.10 0.43
C PHE A 63 2.70 -21.10 0.56
N HIS A 64 1.61 -21.31 -0.17
CA HIS A 64 0.44 -20.41 -0.11
C HIS A 64 -0.11 -20.32 1.32
N ASP A 65 -0.20 -21.43 2.02
CA ASP A 65 -0.65 -21.44 3.42
C ASP A 65 0.35 -20.76 4.37
N ALA A 66 1.64 -20.95 4.15
CA ALA A 66 2.68 -20.30 4.96
C ALA A 66 2.73 -18.78 4.78
N ILE A 67 2.55 -18.27 3.55
CA ILE A 67 2.62 -16.83 3.26
C ILE A 67 1.33 -16.07 3.57
N LYS A 68 0.20 -16.75 3.64
CA LYS A 68 -1.11 -16.19 3.88
C LYS A 68 -1.18 -15.36 5.15
N TRP A 69 -0.68 -15.86 6.26
CA TRP A 69 -0.71 -15.18 7.54
C TRP A 69 0.15 -13.91 7.59
N PRO A 70 1.42 -13.93 7.17
CA PRO A 70 2.21 -12.71 7.04
C PRO A 70 1.53 -11.66 6.16
N ALA A 71 0.91 -12.05 5.05
CA ALA A 71 0.24 -11.13 4.14
C ALA A 71 -1.00 -10.45 4.79
N TRP A 72 -1.86 -11.23 5.44
CA TRP A 72 -3.03 -10.69 6.15
C TRP A 72 -2.64 -9.79 7.33
N LEU A 73 -1.64 -10.20 8.10
CA LEU A 73 -1.12 -9.39 9.20
C LEU A 73 -0.51 -8.08 8.70
N LEU A 74 0.22 -8.12 7.57
CA LEU A 74 0.77 -6.92 6.96
C LEU A 74 -0.33 -5.94 6.56
N LEU A 75 -1.40 -6.42 5.92
CA LEU A 75 -2.56 -5.61 5.58
C LEU A 75 -3.23 -5.02 6.83
N ALA A 76 -3.48 -5.85 7.84
CA ALA A 76 -4.11 -5.40 9.08
C ALA A 76 -3.27 -4.33 9.80
N VAL A 77 -1.95 -4.51 9.85
CA VAL A 77 -1.03 -3.53 10.45
C VAL A 77 -1.01 -2.24 9.63
N GLN A 78 -1.01 -2.29 8.32
CA GLN A 78 -1.07 -1.09 7.48
C GLN A 78 -2.36 -0.30 7.69
N LEU A 79 -3.50 -0.98 7.76
CA LEU A 79 -4.79 -0.35 8.05
C LEU A 79 -4.83 0.25 9.45
N LEU A 80 -4.27 -0.46 10.45
CA LEU A 80 -4.17 0.04 11.82
C LEU A 80 -3.29 1.29 11.88
N VAL A 81 -2.11 1.29 11.24
CA VAL A 81 -1.23 2.47 11.18
C VAL A 81 -1.96 3.64 10.53
N ALA A 82 -2.65 3.42 9.41
CA ALA A 82 -3.43 4.45 8.74
C ALA A 82 -4.53 5.00 9.66
N ALA A 83 -5.28 4.14 10.34
CA ALA A 83 -6.31 4.54 11.31
C ALA A 83 -5.72 5.35 12.49
N LEU A 84 -4.59 4.89 13.06
CA LEU A 84 -3.90 5.62 14.12
C LEU A 84 -3.45 7.01 13.67
N LEU A 85 -2.94 7.14 12.44
CA LEU A 85 -2.52 8.43 11.89
C LEU A 85 -3.70 9.38 11.68
N VAL A 86 -4.84 8.87 11.21
CA VAL A 86 -6.02 9.69 10.92
C VAL A 86 -6.80 10.06 12.20
N PHE A 87 -7.03 9.09 13.08
CA PHE A 87 -7.98 9.24 14.21
C PHE A 87 -7.33 9.61 15.53
N THR A 88 -5.98 9.57 15.63
CA THR A 88 -5.30 9.84 16.91
C THR A 88 -4.47 11.12 16.90
N ARG A 89 -3.92 11.45 18.08
CA ARG A 89 -2.97 12.56 18.23
C ARG A 89 -1.62 12.33 17.51
N LEU A 90 -1.35 11.09 17.07
CA LEU A 90 -0.09 10.74 16.41
C LEU A 90 0.06 11.50 15.08
N GLY A 91 -0.97 11.46 14.23
CA GLY A 91 -0.94 12.20 12.97
C GLY A 91 -0.72 13.70 13.17
N ARG A 92 -1.41 14.30 14.15
CA ARG A 92 -1.21 15.72 14.50
C ARG A 92 0.22 16.02 14.97
N ARG A 93 0.85 15.11 15.73
CA ARG A 93 2.25 15.26 16.16
C ARG A 93 3.22 15.20 14.97
N LEU A 94 3.00 14.27 14.03
CA LEU A 94 3.83 14.16 12.83
C LEU A 94 3.69 15.42 11.94
N THR A 95 2.46 15.93 11.77
CA THR A 95 2.23 17.19 11.06
C THR A 95 2.94 18.37 11.75
N ALA A 96 2.84 18.46 13.08
CA ALA A 96 3.52 19.51 13.83
C ALA A 96 5.06 19.40 13.72
N LEU A 97 5.62 18.19 13.68
CA LEU A 97 7.05 17.98 13.43
C LEU A 97 7.46 18.46 12.03
N ALA A 98 6.68 18.11 11.00
CA ALA A 98 6.94 18.57 9.65
C ALA A 98 6.89 20.10 9.53
N GLN A 99 5.93 20.75 10.19
CA GLN A 99 5.80 22.19 10.22
C GLN A 99 6.94 22.90 10.97
N ARG A 100 7.50 22.27 12.00
CA ARG A 100 8.66 22.83 12.74
C ARG A 100 9.96 22.75 11.94
N GLY A 101 10.08 21.76 11.04
CA GLY A 101 11.29 21.53 10.24
C GLY A 101 11.52 22.56 9.14
N THR A 102 10.46 23.21 8.65
CA THR A 102 10.56 24.16 7.55
C THR A 102 9.33 25.05 7.45
N SER A 103 9.52 26.29 6.95
CA SER A 103 8.42 27.21 6.64
C SER A 103 7.85 27.05 5.22
N ARG A 104 8.53 26.29 4.34
CA ARG A 104 8.11 26.10 2.96
C ARG A 104 7.07 24.97 2.89
N TRP A 105 5.86 25.26 2.42
CA TRP A 105 4.74 24.34 2.39
C TRP A 105 5.04 23.02 1.65
N TRP A 106 5.71 23.06 0.51
CA TRP A 106 6.06 21.87 -0.27
C TRP A 106 7.05 20.95 0.49
N LEU A 107 8.01 21.52 1.23
CA LEU A 107 8.91 20.74 2.08
C LEU A 107 8.18 20.13 3.27
N GLN A 108 7.15 20.78 3.82
CA GLN A 108 6.31 20.21 4.88
C GLN A 108 5.58 18.96 4.37
N VAL A 109 5.06 19.00 3.13
CA VAL A 109 4.43 17.83 2.49
C VAL A 109 5.43 16.68 2.35
N VAL A 110 6.60 16.93 1.76
CA VAL A 110 7.65 15.92 1.58
C VAL A 110 8.09 15.34 2.93
N MET A 111 8.30 16.19 3.93
CA MET A 111 8.72 15.77 5.26
C MET A 111 7.65 14.93 5.97
N LEU A 112 6.39 15.30 5.86
CA LEU A 112 5.28 14.52 6.39
C LEU A 112 5.18 13.16 5.73
N VAL A 113 5.23 13.08 4.40
CA VAL A 113 5.23 11.81 3.65
C VAL A 113 6.40 10.94 4.08
N THR A 114 7.61 11.53 4.21
CA THR A 114 8.80 10.80 4.66
C THR A 114 8.61 10.22 6.06
N LEU A 115 8.15 11.03 7.02
CA LEU A 115 7.91 10.59 8.39
C LEU A 115 6.89 9.45 8.47
N VAL A 116 5.79 9.57 7.73
CA VAL A 116 4.76 8.53 7.67
C VAL A 116 5.29 7.25 7.02
N SER A 117 6.00 7.37 5.89
CA SER A 117 6.57 6.23 5.17
C SER A 117 7.61 5.48 6.01
N VAL A 118 8.50 6.21 6.68
CA VAL A 118 9.52 5.62 7.56
C VAL A 118 8.85 4.94 8.76
N ALA A 119 7.90 5.60 9.43
CA ALA A 119 7.19 5.03 10.57
C ALA A 119 6.45 3.74 10.17
N THR A 120 5.72 3.74 9.05
CA THR A 120 5.02 2.57 8.52
C THR A 120 6.01 1.46 8.17
N SER A 121 7.12 1.79 7.53
CA SER A 121 8.15 0.80 7.17
C SER A 121 8.76 0.15 8.40
N LEU A 122 9.10 0.92 9.45
CA LEU A 122 9.65 0.38 10.69
C LEU A 122 8.69 -0.61 11.36
N VAL A 123 7.40 -0.31 11.38
CA VAL A 123 6.37 -1.21 11.96
C VAL A 123 6.19 -2.47 11.12
N THR A 124 6.34 -2.39 9.80
CA THR A 124 6.12 -3.51 8.88
C THR A 124 7.36 -4.37 8.61
N ILE A 125 8.57 -3.91 8.98
CA ILE A 125 9.83 -4.66 8.80
C ILE A 125 9.76 -6.10 9.36
N PRO A 126 9.29 -6.36 10.61
CA PRO A 126 9.26 -7.71 11.14
C PRO A 126 8.39 -8.68 10.31
N LEU A 127 7.25 -8.20 9.83
CA LEU A 127 6.35 -9.01 8.98
C LEU A 127 6.95 -9.25 7.59
N GLY A 128 7.61 -8.24 7.01
CA GLY A 128 8.35 -8.38 5.77
C GLY A 128 9.53 -9.34 5.89
N ALA A 129 10.24 -9.31 7.01
CA ALA A 129 11.32 -10.25 7.31
C ALA A 129 10.81 -11.69 7.43
N TRP A 130 9.68 -11.89 8.10
CA TRP A 130 9.02 -13.19 8.17
C TRP A 130 8.65 -13.71 6.77
N ALA A 131 8.01 -12.89 5.96
CA ALA A 131 7.69 -13.25 4.58
C ALA A 131 8.94 -13.59 3.75
N HIS A 132 10.05 -12.86 3.97
CA HIS A 132 11.32 -13.13 3.31
C HIS A 132 11.90 -14.50 3.72
N VAL A 133 11.88 -14.85 5.01
CA VAL A 133 12.31 -16.17 5.49
C VAL A 133 11.50 -17.28 4.82
N VAL A 134 10.17 -17.15 4.82
CA VAL A 134 9.29 -18.12 4.15
C VAL A 134 9.65 -18.26 2.67
N ALA A 135 9.87 -17.16 1.95
CA ALA A 135 10.24 -17.22 0.54
C ALA A 135 11.59 -17.90 0.28
N VAL A 136 12.57 -17.71 1.17
CA VAL A 136 13.88 -18.37 1.10
C VAL A 136 13.75 -19.87 1.39
N ASP A 137 13.02 -20.26 2.42
CA ASP A 137 12.82 -21.66 2.82
C ASP A 137 12.13 -22.48 1.72
N TYR A 138 11.22 -21.87 0.98
CA TYR A 138 10.58 -22.50 -0.18
C TYR A 138 11.40 -22.41 -1.47
N GLY A 139 12.59 -21.77 -1.43
CA GLY A 139 13.49 -21.62 -2.59
C GLY A 139 12.97 -20.65 -3.65
N LEU A 140 12.02 -19.77 -3.30
CA LEU A 140 11.46 -18.74 -4.17
C LEU A 140 12.30 -17.47 -4.17
N SER A 141 13.20 -17.32 -3.21
CA SER A 141 14.13 -16.21 -3.12
C SER A 141 15.52 -16.74 -2.74
N SER A 142 16.54 -16.30 -3.48
CA SER A 142 17.96 -16.49 -3.13
C SER A 142 18.59 -15.19 -2.61
N GLN A 143 17.77 -14.19 -2.30
CA GLN A 143 18.23 -12.86 -1.93
C GLN A 143 18.83 -12.88 -0.52
N SER A 144 20.02 -12.32 -0.39
CA SER A 144 20.69 -12.14 0.90
C SER A 144 19.99 -11.06 1.75
N TRP A 145 20.14 -11.12 3.07
CA TRP A 145 19.61 -10.12 3.98
C TRP A 145 20.02 -8.67 3.67
N PRO A 146 21.29 -8.38 3.35
CA PRO A 146 21.68 -7.04 2.93
C PRO A 146 20.99 -6.59 1.65
N GLY A 147 20.83 -7.50 0.68
CA GLY A 147 20.10 -7.22 -0.56
C GLY A 147 18.62 -6.89 -0.30
N TRP A 148 17.96 -7.68 0.55
CA TRP A 148 16.59 -7.46 0.94
C TRP A 148 16.39 -6.10 1.66
N LEU A 149 17.28 -5.76 2.60
CA LEU A 149 17.24 -4.47 3.29
C LEU A 149 17.45 -3.29 2.32
N LEU A 150 18.39 -3.44 1.38
CA LEU A 150 18.65 -2.41 0.37
C LEU A 150 17.42 -2.19 -0.53
N ASP A 151 16.75 -3.26 -0.95
CA ASP A 151 15.54 -3.15 -1.76
C ASP A 151 14.38 -2.55 -0.96
N ARG A 152 14.31 -2.84 0.33
CA ARG A 152 13.35 -2.19 1.22
C ARG A 152 13.59 -0.68 1.31
N LEU A 153 14.85 -0.27 1.45
CA LEU A 153 15.24 1.14 1.48
C LEU A 153 14.91 1.85 0.16
N LYS A 154 15.24 1.22 -0.97
CA LYS A 154 14.87 1.75 -2.30
C LYS A 154 13.35 1.90 -2.44
N SER A 155 12.58 0.91 -2.01
CA SER A 155 11.12 0.93 -2.05
C SER A 155 10.54 2.10 -1.24
N VAL A 156 11.08 2.37 -0.05
CA VAL A 156 10.69 3.53 0.76
C VAL A 156 11.03 4.82 0.04
N GLY A 157 12.23 4.94 -0.53
CA GLY A 157 12.65 6.13 -1.28
C GLY A 157 11.76 6.40 -2.50
N LEU A 158 11.43 5.37 -3.28
CA LEU A 158 10.51 5.46 -4.41
C LEU A 158 9.10 5.86 -3.95
N SER A 159 8.58 5.23 -2.90
CA SER A 159 7.25 5.54 -2.34
C SER A 159 7.18 6.99 -1.87
N VAL A 160 8.19 7.49 -1.16
CA VAL A 160 8.28 8.89 -0.73
C VAL A 160 8.29 9.82 -1.93
N THR A 161 9.05 9.50 -2.97
CA THR A 161 9.15 10.32 -4.18
C THR A 161 7.80 10.43 -4.89
N PHE A 162 7.20 9.29 -5.24
CA PHE A 162 5.93 9.28 -5.98
C PHE A 162 4.77 9.85 -5.16
N MET A 163 4.68 9.51 -3.87
CA MET A 163 3.63 10.02 -2.99
C MET A 163 3.75 11.53 -2.80
N SER A 164 4.98 12.04 -2.60
CA SER A 164 5.22 13.47 -2.47
C SER A 164 4.86 14.23 -3.74
N LEU A 165 5.29 13.74 -4.92
CA LEU A 165 4.92 14.33 -6.20
C LEU A 165 3.41 14.35 -6.41
N GLY A 166 2.73 13.24 -6.15
CA GLY A 166 1.28 13.16 -6.28
C GLY A 166 0.55 14.15 -5.36
N LEU A 167 0.96 14.23 -4.09
CA LEU A 167 0.36 15.18 -3.14
C LEU A 167 0.68 16.64 -3.48
N LEU A 168 1.89 16.94 -3.95
CA LEU A 168 2.24 18.29 -4.38
C LEU A 168 1.40 18.75 -5.57
N VAL A 169 1.18 17.87 -6.55
CA VAL A 169 0.29 18.14 -7.67
C VAL A 169 -1.14 18.37 -7.21
N LEU A 170 -1.66 17.51 -6.32
CA LEU A 170 -3.02 17.66 -5.79
C LEU A 170 -3.20 18.96 -5.01
N VAL A 171 -2.25 19.35 -4.17
CA VAL A 171 -2.30 20.61 -3.41
C VAL A 171 -2.14 21.82 -4.34
N TRP A 172 -1.36 21.68 -5.43
CA TRP A 172 -1.22 22.76 -6.40
C TRP A 172 -2.49 22.98 -7.25
N LEU A 173 -3.25 21.89 -7.50
CA LEU A 173 -4.52 21.96 -8.25
C LEU A 173 -5.70 22.41 -7.40
N ALA A 174 -5.64 22.32 -6.07
CA ALA A 174 -6.71 22.70 -5.12
C ALA A 174 -6.68 24.19 -4.77
#